data_691de03b60874248552200866451541e
#
_entry.id   691de03b60874248552200866451541e
#
_cell.length_a   1.000
_cell.length_b   1.000
_cell.length_c   1.000
_cell.angle_alpha   90.00
_cell.angle_beta   90.00
_cell.angle_gamma   90.00
#
_symmetry.space_group_name_H-M   'P 1'
#
loop_
_entity.id
_entity.type
_entity.pdbx_description
1 polymer ?
#
loop_
_entity_poly.entity_id
_entity_poly.type
_entity_poly.pdbx_seq_one_letter_code
_entity_poly.pdbx_strand_id
1 'polypeptide(L)'
;MNSWRGRISIAIPRMTIIVHDLMMVWICWQALHHLRYAMLPQPKPFPLWSSEIAVVLFAQGMVFWWAGLYRGQWRFASVPDLWNILKASVLGLLAIALGLALYNRLGSVPRGVLVLYPLALAGLLGMPRLVFRAWKDSQNNDQKHGNAVRVLVLGAGRAAEALVRDLRRSGAYQPVGLLDDAVKLHGTKLHGVQ
;
A
#
# COMPACT_ATOMS: atom_id res chain seq x y z
N MET A 1 5.09 35.42 13.36
CA MET A 1 3.89 34.98 14.11
C MET A 1 3.03 34.20 13.14
N ASN A 2 3.00 32.90 13.22
CA ASN A 2 2.00 31.89 12.85
C ASN A 2 2.66 30.57 12.46
N SER A 3 3.22 29.90 13.45
CA SER A 3 3.81 28.56 13.32
C SER A 3 3.02 27.51 14.12
N TRP A 4 1.72 27.38 13.85
CA TRP A 4 0.90 26.31 14.43
C TRP A 4 0.03 25.63 13.37
N ARG A 5 0.60 25.22 12.25
CA ARG A 5 -0.01 24.12 11.49
C ARG A 5 0.53 22.83 12.07
N GLY A 6 0.02 22.48 13.25
CA GLY A 6 0.22 21.19 13.85
C GLY A 6 -0.14 20.11 12.84
N ARG A 7 0.84 19.32 12.45
CA ARG A 7 0.63 18.06 11.74
C ARG A 7 -0.24 17.20 12.66
N ILE A 8 -1.54 17.21 12.42
CA ILE A 8 -2.42 16.18 12.94
C ILE A 8 -2.01 14.91 12.19
N SER A 9 -1.02 14.19 12.70
CA SER A 9 -0.80 12.81 12.34
C SER A 9 -1.98 12.05 12.92
N ILE A 10 -3.03 11.85 12.12
CA ILE A 10 -4.14 10.98 12.47
C ILE A 10 -3.50 9.58 12.52
N ALA A 11 -3.12 9.18 13.71
CA ALA A 11 -2.75 7.80 13.99
C ALA A 11 -4.04 6.99 13.86
N ILE A 12 -4.30 6.42 12.69
CA ILE A 12 -5.43 5.52 12.47
C ILE A 12 -5.25 4.37 13.46
N PRO A 13 -6.17 4.15 14.41
CA PRO A 13 -6.03 3.09 15.39
C PRO A 13 -5.97 1.74 14.67
N ARG A 14 -5.14 0.83 15.13
CA ARG A 14 -4.96 -0.51 14.52
C ARG A 14 -6.28 -1.25 14.32
N MET A 15 -7.24 -1.03 15.21
CA MET A 15 -8.58 -1.62 15.12
C MET A 15 -9.34 -1.18 13.86
N THR A 16 -9.23 0.09 13.46
CA THR A 16 -9.87 0.59 12.22
C THR A 16 -9.34 -0.13 10.99
N ILE A 17 -8.05 -0.43 10.98
CA ILE A 17 -7.40 -1.16 9.87
C ILE A 17 -7.92 -2.59 9.81
N ILE A 18 -7.98 -3.27 10.95
CA ILE A 18 -8.47 -4.65 11.04
C ILE A 18 -9.93 -4.73 10.57
N VAL A 19 -10.78 -3.82 11.07
CA VAL A 19 -12.20 -3.76 10.68
C VAL A 19 -12.34 -3.50 9.19
N HIS A 20 -11.57 -2.55 8.64
CA HIS A 20 -11.57 -2.26 7.21
C HIS A 20 -11.17 -3.51 6.40
N ASP A 21 -10.08 -4.19 6.75
CA ASP A 21 -9.58 -5.33 5.99
C ASP A 21 -10.57 -6.52 6.06
N LEU A 22 -11.18 -6.79 7.23
CA LEU A 22 -12.22 -7.80 7.35
C LEU A 22 -13.49 -7.44 6.57
N MET A 23 -13.86 -6.16 6.54
CA MET A 23 -14.96 -5.68 5.72
C MET A 23 -14.66 -5.90 4.21
N MET A 24 -13.42 -5.65 3.76
CA MET A 24 -13.01 -5.91 2.39
C MET A 24 -13.02 -7.41 2.05
N VAL A 25 -12.65 -8.28 2.99
CA VAL A 25 -12.79 -9.74 2.86
C VAL A 25 -14.25 -10.11 2.66
N TRP A 26 -15.16 -9.58 3.48
CA TRP A 26 -16.59 -9.83 3.36
C TRP A 26 -17.15 -9.34 2.02
N ILE A 27 -16.83 -8.11 1.62
CA ILE A 27 -17.26 -7.54 0.32
C ILE A 27 -16.75 -8.40 -0.83
N CYS A 28 -15.48 -8.77 -0.83
CA CYS A 28 -14.87 -9.58 -1.87
C CYS A 28 -15.58 -10.95 -2.01
N TRP A 29 -15.80 -11.61 -0.88
CA TRP A 29 -16.51 -12.91 -0.85
C TRP A 29 -17.92 -12.81 -1.39
N GLN A 30 -18.68 -11.82 -0.93
CA GLN A 30 -20.04 -11.58 -1.39
C GLN A 30 -20.11 -11.22 -2.88
N ALA A 31 -19.23 -10.31 -3.31
CA ALA A 31 -19.20 -9.88 -4.72
C ALA A 31 -18.92 -11.05 -5.68
N LEU A 32 -17.95 -11.92 -5.35
CA LEU A 32 -17.63 -13.09 -6.16
C LEU A 32 -18.75 -14.10 -6.20
N HIS A 33 -19.45 -14.34 -5.08
CA HIS A 33 -20.62 -15.21 -5.05
C HIS A 33 -21.79 -14.62 -5.83
N HIS A 34 -22.12 -13.35 -5.63
CA HIS A 34 -23.18 -12.68 -6.39
C HIS A 34 -22.89 -12.68 -7.89
N LEU A 35 -21.64 -12.38 -8.29
CA LEU A 35 -21.24 -12.44 -9.70
C LEU A 35 -21.43 -13.85 -10.27
N ARG A 36 -21.03 -14.88 -9.53
CA ARG A 36 -21.18 -16.27 -9.97
C ARG A 36 -22.64 -16.69 -10.06
N TYR A 37 -23.46 -16.33 -9.08
CA TYR A 37 -24.89 -16.69 -9.08
C TYR A 37 -25.70 -15.90 -10.12
N ALA A 38 -25.33 -14.65 -10.41
CA ALA A 38 -25.95 -13.87 -11.47
C ALA A 38 -25.72 -14.47 -12.87
N MET A 39 -24.62 -15.23 -13.04
CA MET A 39 -24.34 -15.93 -14.31
C MET A 39 -25.04 -17.27 -14.48
N LEU A 40 -25.82 -17.71 -13.50
CA LEU A 40 -26.60 -18.95 -13.61
C LEU A 40 -27.93 -18.69 -14.36
N PRO A 41 -28.46 -19.74 -15.07
CA PRO A 41 -29.74 -19.63 -15.72
C PRO A 41 -30.91 -19.29 -14.80
N GLN A 42 -30.80 -19.66 -13.53
CA GLN A 42 -31.74 -19.31 -12.46
C GLN A 42 -30.96 -18.63 -11.33
N PRO A 43 -30.91 -17.29 -11.30
CA PRO A 43 -30.23 -16.56 -10.28
C PRO A 43 -30.84 -16.85 -8.90
N LYS A 44 -30.01 -17.30 -7.96
CA LYS A 44 -30.42 -17.47 -6.57
C LYS A 44 -29.78 -16.38 -5.73
N PRO A 45 -30.53 -15.74 -4.81
CA PRO A 45 -29.91 -14.80 -3.88
C PRO A 45 -28.94 -15.52 -2.96
N PHE A 46 -27.70 -15.01 -2.86
CA PHE A 46 -26.76 -15.50 -1.88
C PHE A 46 -26.99 -14.78 -0.54
N PRO A 47 -27.11 -15.48 0.58
CA PRO A 47 -27.38 -14.83 1.86
C PRO A 47 -26.23 -13.91 2.25
N LEU A 48 -26.57 -12.69 2.68
CA LEU A 48 -25.58 -11.70 3.15
C LEU A 48 -24.82 -12.15 4.40
N TRP A 49 -25.42 -13.08 5.15
CA TRP A 49 -24.83 -13.62 6.36
C TRP A 49 -25.09 -15.13 6.44
N SER A 50 -24.03 -15.89 6.52
CA SER A 50 -24.06 -17.35 6.69
C SER A 50 -22.95 -17.80 7.64
N SER A 51 -23.08 -18.99 8.20
CA SER A 51 -22.03 -19.60 9.03
C SER A 51 -20.69 -19.76 8.27
N GLU A 52 -20.75 -19.93 6.96
CA GLU A 52 -19.56 -20.00 6.11
C GLU A 52 -18.77 -18.69 6.09
N ILE A 53 -19.46 -17.54 6.09
CA ILE A 53 -18.83 -16.21 6.15
C ILE A 53 -18.05 -16.05 7.45
N ALA A 54 -18.56 -16.57 8.56
CA ALA A 54 -17.85 -16.54 9.82
C ALA A 54 -16.52 -17.33 9.74
N VAL A 55 -16.53 -18.50 9.10
CA VAL A 55 -15.32 -19.29 8.84
C VAL A 55 -14.34 -18.52 7.96
N VAL A 56 -14.83 -17.88 6.89
CA VAL A 56 -14.00 -17.08 5.96
C VAL A 56 -13.34 -15.91 6.69
N LEU A 57 -14.12 -15.13 7.43
CA LEU A 57 -13.60 -13.96 8.16
C LEU A 57 -12.60 -14.36 9.23
N PHE A 58 -12.87 -15.43 9.95
CA PHE A 58 -11.97 -15.95 11.00
C PHE A 58 -10.66 -16.45 10.39
N ALA A 59 -10.73 -17.32 9.38
CA ALA A 59 -9.56 -17.91 8.74
C ALA A 59 -8.66 -16.82 8.10
N GLN A 60 -9.27 -15.92 7.33
CA GLN A 60 -8.53 -14.83 6.67
C GLN A 60 -7.96 -13.84 7.68
N GLY A 61 -8.72 -13.47 8.71
CA GLY A 61 -8.27 -12.58 9.77
C GLY A 61 -7.09 -13.14 10.54
N MET A 62 -7.10 -14.45 10.83
CA MET A 62 -6.01 -15.14 11.50
C MET A 62 -4.73 -15.14 10.65
N VAL A 63 -4.86 -15.38 9.34
CA VAL A 63 -3.73 -15.33 8.40
C VAL A 63 -3.18 -13.91 8.29
N PHE A 64 -4.02 -12.89 8.23
CA PHE A 64 -3.58 -11.48 8.19
C PHE A 64 -2.82 -11.09 9.46
N TRP A 65 -3.31 -11.55 10.62
CA TRP A 65 -2.64 -11.35 11.89
C TRP A 65 -1.26 -12.01 11.91
N TRP A 66 -1.19 -13.28 11.49
CA TRP A 66 0.05 -14.05 11.44
C TRP A 66 1.05 -13.49 10.43
N ALA A 67 0.59 -13.12 9.23
CA ALA A 67 1.40 -12.50 8.18
C ALA A 67 1.92 -11.10 8.55
N GLY A 68 1.50 -10.56 9.69
CA GLY A 68 1.98 -9.27 10.18
C GLY A 68 1.50 -8.06 9.40
N LEU A 69 0.38 -8.17 8.64
CA LEU A 69 -0.19 -7.06 7.88
C LEU A 69 -0.50 -5.84 8.76
N TYR A 70 -0.73 -6.07 10.05
CA TYR A 70 -1.08 -5.03 11.04
C TYR A 70 0.14 -4.45 11.78
N ARG A 71 1.36 -4.92 11.47
CA ARG A 71 2.62 -4.43 12.08
C ARG A 71 3.29 -3.33 11.26
N GLY A 72 2.93 -3.19 9.98
CA GLY A 72 3.50 -2.20 9.08
C GLY A 72 2.93 -0.79 9.26
N GLN A 73 3.72 0.23 8.88
CA GLN A 73 3.21 1.60 8.78
C GLN A 73 2.48 1.76 7.44
N TRP A 74 1.18 1.91 7.48
CA TRP A 74 0.30 2.15 6.31
C TRP A 74 0.73 3.33 5.43
N ARG A 75 1.55 4.20 6.00
CA ARG A 75 2.00 5.43 5.37
C ARG A 75 2.97 5.23 4.19
N PHE A 76 3.59 4.06 4.09
CA PHE A 76 4.60 3.74 3.10
C PHE A 76 4.23 2.47 2.33
N ALA A 77 3.10 2.52 1.57
CA ALA A 77 2.77 1.41 0.68
C ALA A 77 3.90 1.21 -0.33
N SER A 78 4.56 0.09 -0.25
CA SER A 78 5.66 -0.29 -1.14
C SER A 78 5.29 -1.51 -1.98
N VAL A 79 6.02 -1.76 -3.06
CA VAL A 79 5.82 -2.97 -3.88
C VAL A 79 5.93 -4.25 -3.03
N PRO A 80 6.87 -4.38 -2.06
CA PRO A 80 6.90 -5.49 -1.12
C PRO A 80 5.62 -5.67 -0.30
N ASP A 81 4.90 -4.58 0.04
CA ASP A 81 3.65 -4.69 0.79
C ASP A 81 2.54 -5.34 -0.04
N LEU A 82 2.47 -5.01 -1.34
CA LEU A 82 1.53 -5.66 -2.25
C LEU A 82 1.82 -7.16 -2.38
N TRP A 83 3.09 -7.52 -2.45
CA TRP A 83 3.51 -8.91 -2.48
C TRP A 83 3.13 -9.66 -1.19
N ASN A 84 3.25 -9.01 -0.04
CA ASN A 84 2.81 -9.57 1.23
C ASN A 84 1.28 -9.72 1.32
N ILE A 85 0.52 -8.75 0.79
CA ILE A 85 -0.94 -8.86 0.68
C ILE A 85 -1.33 -10.04 -0.20
N LEU A 86 -0.70 -10.18 -1.37
CA LEU A 86 -0.97 -11.30 -2.28
C LEU A 86 -0.67 -12.65 -1.61
N LYS A 87 0.49 -12.79 -0.98
CA LYS A 87 0.83 -14.01 -0.21
C LYS A 87 -0.18 -14.31 0.88
N ALA A 88 -0.57 -13.29 1.66
CA ALA A 88 -1.54 -13.44 2.73
C ALA A 88 -2.94 -13.78 2.19
N SER A 89 -3.32 -13.28 1.01
CA SER A 89 -4.58 -13.64 0.35
C SER A 89 -4.58 -15.10 -0.14
N VAL A 90 -3.46 -15.57 -0.69
CA VAL A 90 -3.31 -16.98 -1.12
C VAL A 90 -3.29 -17.92 0.08
N LEU A 91 -2.52 -17.60 1.13
CA LEU A 91 -2.50 -18.41 2.35
C LEU A 91 -3.87 -18.40 3.05
N GLY A 92 -4.56 -17.27 3.04
CA GLY A 92 -5.92 -17.14 3.53
C GLY A 92 -6.91 -18.01 2.76
N LEU A 93 -6.79 -18.07 1.42
CA LEU A 93 -7.59 -18.98 0.62
C LEU A 93 -7.38 -20.44 1.04
N LEU A 94 -6.13 -20.86 1.27
CA LEU A 94 -5.85 -22.23 1.72
C LEU A 94 -6.47 -22.51 3.09
N ALA A 95 -6.37 -21.56 4.03
CA ALA A 95 -6.99 -21.66 5.35
C ALA A 95 -8.53 -21.70 5.25
N ILE A 96 -9.13 -20.87 4.39
CA ILE A 96 -10.58 -20.88 4.11
C ILE A 96 -10.99 -22.20 3.50
N ALA A 97 -10.28 -22.69 2.49
CA ALA A 97 -10.59 -23.96 1.83
C ALA A 97 -10.54 -25.13 2.83
N LEU A 98 -9.52 -25.15 3.69
CA LEU A 98 -9.42 -26.16 4.76
C LEU A 98 -10.58 -26.02 5.77
N GLY A 99 -10.87 -24.82 6.25
CA GLY A 99 -11.94 -24.56 7.19
C GLY A 99 -13.31 -24.97 6.63
N LEU A 100 -13.61 -24.62 5.38
CA LEU A 100 -14.87 -24.98 4.72
C LEU A 100 -14.92 -26.46 4.33
N ALA A 101 -13.77 -27.10 4.03
CA ALA A 101 -13.72 -28.53 3.80
C ALA A 101 -14.09 -29.32 5.06
N LEU A 102 -13.61 -28.86 6.22
CA LEU A 102 -13.94 -29.47 7.52
C LEU A 102 -15.39 -29.16 7.95
N TYR A 103 -15.90 -27.97 7.61
CA TYR A 103 -17.24 -27.52 8.02
C TYR A 103 -18.35 -28.15 7.16
N ASN A 104 -18.25 -28.06 5.82
CA ASN A 104 -19.33 -28.48 4.91
C ASN A 104 -18.85 -29.22 3.64
N ARG A 105 -17.61 -29.74 3.66
CA ARG A 105 -16.99 -30.46 2.54
C ARG A 105 -16.91 -29.64 1.23
N LEU A 106 -16.83 -28.32 1.34
CA LEU A 106 -16.80 -27.39 0.19
C LEU A 106 -18.04 -27.47 -0.73
N GLY A 107 -19.16 -28.02 -0.27
CA GLY A 107 -20.32 -28.29 -1.10
C GLY A 107 -21.02 -27.04 -1.64
N SER A 108 -20.86 -25.90 -0.97
CA SER A 108 -21.53 -24.65 -1.29
C SER A 108 -20.64 -23.65 -2.05
N VAL A 109 -19.33 -23.90 -2.16
CA VAL A 109 -18.38 -22.92 -2.72
C VAL A 109 -18.02 -23.24 -4.17
N PRO A 110 -18.38 -22.38 -5.13
CA PRO A 110 -17.99 -22.55 -6.52
C PRO A 110 -16.46 -22.49 -6.68
N ARG A 111 -15.89 -23.42 -7.46
CA ARG A 111 -14.43 -23.47 -7.71
C ARG A 111 -13.89 -22.17 -8.29
N GLY A 112 -14.68 -21.48 -9.15
CA GLY A 112 -14.29 -20.19 -9.72
C GLY A 112 -14.10 -19.09 -8.69
N VAL A 113 -14.91 -19.10 -7.61
CA VAL A 113 -14.75 -18.15 -6.50
C VAL A 113 -13.42 -18.37 -5.80
N LEU A 114 -13.05 -19.62 -5.54
CA LEU A 114 -11.76 -19.94 -4.90
C LEU A 114 -10.56 -19.45 -5.73
N VAL A 115 -10.61 -19.60 -7.05
CA VAL A 115 -9.52 -19.17 -7.93
C VAL A 115 -9.41 -17.64 -8.02
N LEU A 116 -10.55 -16.95 -8.12
CA LEU A 116 -10.58 -15.49 -8.28
C LEU A 116 -10.35 -14.75 -6.96
N TYR A 117 -10.68 -15.36 -5.83
CA TYR A 117 -10.67 -14.73 -4.52
C TYR A 117 -9.32 -14.06 -4.16
N PRO A 118 -8.16 -14.74 -4.22
CA PRO A 118 -6.90 -14.13 -3.80
C PRO A 118 -6.51 -12.93 -4.68
N LEU A 119 -6.79 -12.97 -5.98
CA LEU A 119 -6.51 -11.87 -6.90
C LEU A 119 -7.44 -10.69 -6.65
N ALA A 120 -8.75 -10.95 -6.51
CA ALA A 120 -9.73 -9.93 -6.21
C ALA A 120 -9.47 -9.27 -4.86
N LEU A 121 -9.16 -10.05 -3.83
CA LEU A 121 -8.85 -9.53 -2.51
C LEU A 121 -7.55 -8.73 -2.50
N ALA A 122 -6.49 -9.22 -3.15
CA ALA A 122 -5.23 -8.49 -3.27
C ALA A 122 -5.42 -7.15 -4.02
N GLY A 123 -6.23 -7.14 -5.07
CA GLY A 123 -6.62 -5.92 -5.79
C GLY A 123 -7.39 -4.96 -4.89
N LEU A 124 -8.40 -5.45 -4.19
CA LEU A 124 -9.27 -4.64 -3.33
C LEU A 124 -8.50 -3.99 -2.16
N LEU A 125 -7.57 -4.73 -1.56
CA LEU A 125 -6.72 -4.22 -0.47
C LEU A 125 -5.53 -3.39 -0.96
N GLY A 126 -4.98 -3.71 -2.13
CA GLY A 126 -3.80 -3.06 -2.69
C GLY A 126 -4.11 -1.76 -3.43
N MET A 127 -5.21 -1.72 -4.21
CA MET A 127 -5.60 -0.55 -5.01
C MET A 127 -5.69 0.74 -4.20
N PRO A 128 -6.43 0.81 -3.07
CA PRO A 128 -6.53 2.03 -2.28
C PRO A 128 -5.15 2.53 -1.81
N ARG A 129 -4.25 1.60 -1.47
CA ARG A 129 -2.88 1.92 -1.01
C ARG A 129 -2.04 2.50 -2.13
N LEU A 130 -2.15 1.93 -3.35
CA LEU A 130 -1.44 2.43 -4.53
C LEU A 130 -1.98 3.79 -4.98
N VAL A 131 -3.31 3.95 -5.03
CA VAL A 131 -3.95 5.20 -5.41
C VAL A 131 -3.57 6.32 -4.44
N PHE A 132 -3.61 6.05 -3.14
CA PHE A 132 -3.20 7.03 -2.12
C PHE A 132 -1.73 7.44 -2.27
N ARG A 133 -0.84 6.47 -2.55
CA ARG A 133 0.57 6.74 -2.80
C ARG A 133 0.75 7.60 -4.05
N ALA A 134 0.16 7.19 -5.19
CA ALA A 134 0.27 7.91 -6.44
C ALA A 134 -0.26 9.35 -6.32
N TRP A 135 -1.39 9.54 -5.64
CA TRP A 135 -1.96 10.85 -5.37
C TRP A 135 -1.06 11.72 -4.50
N LYS A 136 -0.49 11.14 -3.45
CA LYS A 136 0.45 11.84 -2.58
C LYS A 136 1.75 12.21 -3.28
N ASP A 137 2.27 11.31 -4.12
CA ASP A 137 3.49 11.57 -4.91
C ASP A 137 3.24 12.66 -5.96
N SER A 138 2.03 12.70 -6.56
CA SER A 138 1.61 13.77 -7.47
C SER A 138 1.54 15.13 -6.76
N GLN A 139 0.88 15.21 -5.61
CA GLN A 139 0.81 16.46 -4.83
C GLN A 139 2.19 16.98 -4.38
N ASN A 140 3.07 16.06 -3.99
CA ASN A 140 4.43 16.44 -3.64
C ASN A 140 5.22 16.94 -4.86
N ASN A 141 4.91 16.44 -6.06
CA ASN A 141 5.59 16.87 -7.29
C ASN A 141 5.15 18.27 -7.72
N ASP A 142 3.88 18.60 -7.60
CA ASP A 142 3.35 19.92 -7.92
C ASP A 142 3.89 21.02 -6.98
N GLN A 143 4.06 20.71 -5.70
CA GLN A 143 4.69 21.62 -4.73
C GLN A 143 6.20 21.80 -4.97
N LYS A 144 6.86 20.84 -5.61
CA LYS A 144 8.30 20.89 -5.89
C LYS A 144 8.68 21.90 -6.97
N HIS A 145 7.80 22.22 -7.92
CA HIS A 145 8.11 23.11 -9.03
C HIS A 145 7.86 24.59 -8.72
N GLY A 146 7.17 24.93 -7.63
CA GLY A 146 6.81 26.31 -7.28
C GLY A 146 7.69 27.00 -6.24
N ASN A 147 8.35 26.29 -5.32
CA ASN A 147 9.00 26.88 -4.15
C ASN A 147 10.28 26.14 -3.69
N ALA A 148 11.11 25.69 -4.63
CA ALA A 148 12.40 25.08 -4.26
C ALA A 148 13.31 26.14 -3.61
N VAL A 149 13.72 25.89 -2.36
CA VAL A 149 14.66 26.75 -1.64
C VAL A 149 16.04 26.63 -2.27
N ARG A 150 16.60 27.76 -2.73
CA ARG A 150 17.95 27.79 -3.27
C ARG A 150 18.96 27.58 -2.15
N VAL A 151 19.87 26.63 -2.32
CA VAL A 151 20.90 26.30 -1.34
C VAL A 151 22.27 26.26 -1.96
N LEU A 152 23.27 26.74 -1.21
CA LEU A 152 24.68 26.54 -1.52
C LEU A 152 25.18 25.34 -0.72
N VAL A 153 25.93 24.46 -1.36
CA VAL A 153 26.52 23.28 -0.71
C VAL A 153 27.98 23.58 -0.41
N LEU A 154 28.37 23.43 0.85
CA LEU A 154 29.75 23.60 1.29
C LEU A 154 30.50 22.26 1.17
N GLY A 155 31.60 22.28 0.42
CA GLY A 155 32.38 21.10 0.04
C GLY A 155 31.94 20.53 -1.31
N ALA A 156 32.90 20.02 -2.10
CA ALA A 156 32.69 19.39 -3.41
C ALA A 156 33.17 17.92 -3.45
N GLY A 157 33.37 17.29 -2.29
CA GLY A 157 33.80 15.91 -2.15
C GLY A 157 32.65 14.90 -2.42
N ARG A 158 32.94 13.61 -2.20
CA ARG A 158 31.97 12.52 -2.41
C ARG A 158 30.66 12.69 -1.61
N ALA A 159 30.75 13.26 -0.40
CA ALA A 159 29.58 13.54 0.42
C ALA A 159 28.67 14.61 -0.22
N ALA A 160 29.27 15.66 -0.81
CA ALA A 160 28.54 16.70 -1.51
C ALA A 160 27.87 16.15 -2.77
N GLU A 161 28.51 15.24 -3.51
CA GLU A 161 27.92 14.56 -4.66
C GLU A 161 26.64 13.81 -4.27
N ALA A 162 26.70 13.00 -3.21
CA ALA A 162 25.55 12.28 -2.71
C ALA A 162 24.42 13.23 -2.26
N LEU A 163 24.79 14.33 -1.56
CA LEU A 163 23.87 15.34 -1.08
C LEU A 163 23.18 16.07 -2.25
N VAL A 164 23.92 16.53 -3.25
CA VAL A 164 23.36 17.21 -4.44
C VAL A 164 22.39 16.30 -5.18
N ARG A 165 22.71 15.00 -5.31
CA ARG A 165 21.85 14.01 -5.91
C ARG A 165 20.55 13.85 -5.13
N ASP A 166 20.63 13.81 -3.81
CA ASP A 166 19.47 13.66 -2.92
C ASP A 166 18.61 14.94 -2.89
N LEU A 167 19.21 16.12 -2.80
CA LEU A 167 18.52 17.40 -2.87
C LEU A 167 17.74 17.58 -4.17
N ARG A 168 18.33 17.22 -5.32
CA ARG A 168 17.64 17.23 -6.61
C ARG A 168 16.50 16.22 -6.68
N ARG A 169 16.68 15.05 -6.08
CA ARG A 169 15.62 14.01 -6.01
C ARG A 169 14.49 14.46 -5.10
N SER A 170 14.78 15.13 -3.99
CA SER A 170 13.76 15.63 -3.07
C SER A 170 12.92 16.75 -3.67
N GLY A 171 13.49 17.58 -4.57
CA GLY A 171 12.84 18.72 -5.22
C GLY A 171 12.43 19.86 -4.29
N ALA A 172 12.66 19.72 -2.98
CA ALA A 172 12.40 20.77 -1.98
C ALA A 172 13.50 21.83 -1.95
N TYR A 173 14.71 21.45 -2.39
CA TYR A 173 15.88 22.30 -2.42
C TYR A 173 16.50 22.29 -3.80
N GLN A 174 16.93 23.46 -4.26
CA GLN A 174 17.64 23.63 -5.53
C GLN A 174 19.09 24.03 -5.24
N PRO A 175 20.06 23.10 -5.38
CA PRO A 175 21.46 23.47 -5.25
C PRO A 175 21.86 24.39 -6.40
N VAL A 176 22.31 25.61 -6.08
CA VAL A 176 22.68 26.66 -7.04
C VAL A 176 24.17 26.80 -7.18
N GLY A 177 24.96 26.29 -6.23
CA GLY A 177 26.43 26.33 -6.29
C GLY A 177 27.07 25.42 -5.25
N LEU A 178 28.34 25.07 -5.50
CA LEU A 178 29.22 24.38 -4.57
C LEU A 178 30.40 25.30 -4.21
N LEU A 179 30.76 25.31 -2.94
CA LEU A 179 31.91 26.06 -2.45
C LEU A 179 32.90 25.07 -1.84
N ASP A 180 34.15 25.06 -2.33
CA ASP A 180 35.20 24.20 -1.81
C ASP A 180 36.52 24.96 -1.74
N ASP A 181 37.30 24.69 -0.72
CA ASP A 181 38.63 25.31 -0.50
C ASP A 181 39.71 24.72 -1.45
N ALA A 182 39.43 23.55 -2.04
CA ALA A 182 40.37 22.89 -2.93
C ALA A 182 40.40 23.55 -4.32
N VAL A 183 41.43 24.31 -4.62
CA VAL A 183 41.64 25.03 -5.89
C VAL A 183 41.49 24.11 -7.12
N LYS A 184 41.85 22.83 -6.96
CA LYS A 184 41.70 21.84 -8.07
C LYS A 184 40.26 21.54 -8.47
N LEU A 185 39.27 21.84 -7.61
CA LEU A 185 37.86 21.62 -7.86
C LEU A 185 37.14 22.87 -8.38
N HIS A 186 37.80 24.00 -8.38
CA HIS A 186 37.24 25.25 -8.89
C HIS A 186 36.90 25.12 -10.38
N GLY A 187 35.68 25.51 -10.75
CA GLY A 187 35.21 25.45 -12.14
C GLY A 187 34.73 24.06 -12.59
N THR A 188 34.85 23.02 -11.76
CA THR A 188 34.26 21.71 -12.08
C THR A 188 32.76 21.72 -11.84
N LYS A 189 32.01 21.05 -12.72
CA LYS A 189 30.54 20.92 -12.61
C LYS A 189 30.21 19.55 -12.01
N LEU A 190 29.50 19.55 -10.90
CA LEU A 190 29.01 18.34 -10.26
C LEU A 190 27.48 18.24 -10.50
N HIS A 191 27.06 17.27 -11.29
CA HIS A 191 25.65 17.11 -11.70
C HIS A 191 25.02 18.41 -12.27
N GLY A 192 25.80 19.26 -12.98
CA GLY A 192 25.32 20.50 -13.55
C GLY A 192 25.22 21.70 -12.60
N VAL A 193 25.75 21.57 -11.38
CA VAL A 193 25.97 22.66 -10.41
C VAL A 193 27.46 23.00 -10.40
N GLN A 194 27.78 24.28 -10.46
CA GLN A 194 29.17 24.78 -10.43
C GLN A 194 29.54 25.31 -9.08
#